data_84ef83c60314791615a431a63e399fcb
#
_entry.id   84ef83c60314791615a431a63e399fcb
#
_cell.length_a   1.000
_cell.length_b   1.000
_cell.length_c   1.000
_cell.angle_alpha   90.00
_cell.angle_beta   90.00
_cell.angle_gamma   90.00
#
_symmetry.space_group_name_H-M   'P 1'
#
loop_
_entity.id
_entity.type
_entity.pdbx_description
1 polymer ?
#
loop_
_entity_poly.entity_id
_entity_poly.type
_entity_poly.pdbx_seq_one_letter_code
_entity_poly.pdbx_strand_id
1 'polypeptide(L)'
;MIYKSIAMITLGLAMLSLDSVAQTTRGAYKDIVDISLTPGAPRRQNGCFTDMGSWMGFTLSEKENPTTGFCGPFSIYYRNWYARSLVSLTGATLIEHSYYPGEVRMSLQKDGGEIRESLQFADARTALLTVTNPSKLPLTFTGDSISSKLNVTLKGNAVIIGDLYSERIMLTFPKQVKLEVSNHNYVAQLPAGVSHFTAAISIVEQDTEESVQNVHTASLLANPSAALEANESRWNGYLQKVIRDDMPADYNRVATKSIVTLLSNWRTKRGNLYHDGIVPSHAVGYFVGCWAWDCWRFSAGMASFFPELAKDNIRVMFDYQQPDGMIIDCIYPDASENNARDSKPPLAAWAVNEIYEHNNDLAFVKEMYPKLLKYHKWWYEKRDHDKNHICEFGSTDGTLEAAAWESGMDNAIRFDDTKMLKNDAENAWSTDQESVDLNAYLSLEYTLLKKFAELLGEPFDLPDYRNLVADYFFDKKDGFFYDRRLNENRDFVREAGCEGYIPFWANIATPKQFAMARKLFDNKKKFSTYIPFPTIAADNPKYDPKGYWRGPIWLDQTYYGIKGYRNYGENKKADAYTDQVFRNLEGISAGTPIHENYDTHTGKPLKASHFSWSAACLLMLYNDYGK
;
A
#
# COMPACT_ATOMS: atom_id res chain seq x y z
N MET A 1 -6.61 -13.42 -54.58
CA MET A 1 -5.64 -13.49 -53.48
C MET A 1 -5.71 -12.29 -52.54
N ILE A 2 -6.04 -11.08 -52.99
CA ILE A 2 -6.09 -9.85 -52.17
C ILE A 2 -7.23 -9.85 -51.13
N TYR A 3 -8.40 -10.42 -51.45
CA TYR A 3 -9.55 -10.47 -50.51
C TYR A 3 -9.38 -11.43 -49.30
N LYS A 4 -8.56 -12.49 -49.42
CA LYS A 4 -8.29 -13.39 -48.28
C LYS A 4 -7.29 -12.78 -47.29
N SER A 5 -6.38 -11.94 -47.75
CA SER A 5 -5.41 -11.27 -46.86
C SER A 5 -6.03 -10.14 -46.02
N ILE A 6 -7.03 -9.42 -46.60
CA ILE A 6 -7.75 -8.36 -45.85
C ILE A 6 -8.65 -8.95 -44.76
N ALA A 7 -9.30 -10.10 -45.04
CA ALA A 7 -10.13 -10.78 -44.02
C ALA A 7 -9.29 -11.35 -42.85
N MET A 8 -8.07 -11.83 -43.12
CA MET A 8 -7.16 -12.29 -42.05
C MET A 8 -6.62 -11.13 -41.21
N ILE A 9 -6.31 -9.98 -41.81
CA ILE A 9 -5.82 -8.80 -41.08
C ILE A 9 -6.92 -8.19 -40.21
N THR A 10 -8.16 -8.15 -40.72
CA THR A 10 -9.33 -7.64 -39.97
C THR A 10 -9.73 -8.58 -38.81
N LEU A 11 -9.63 -9.91 -39.02
CA LEU A 11 -9.87 -10.87 -37.94
C LEU A 11 -8.76 -10.84 -36.86
N GLY A 12 -7.51 -10.68 -37.27
CA GLY A 12 -6.38 -10.56 -36.37
C GLY A 12 -6.44 -9.28 -35.52
N LEU A 13 -6.81 -8.14 -36.12
CA LEU A 13 -7.02 -6.88 -35.42
C LEU A 13 -8.24 -6.90 -34.48
N ALA A 14 -9.33 -7.58 -34.88
CA ALA A 14 -10.51 -7.75 -34.05
C ALA A 14 -10.25 -8.71 -32.87
N MET A 15 -9.46 -9.78 -33.04
CA MET A 15 -9.04 -10.64 -31.93
C MET A 15 -8.06 -9.94 -30.98
N LEU A 16 -7.10 -9.20 -31.51
CA LEU A 16 -6.18 -8.41 -30.66
C LEU A 16 -6.92 -7.34 -29.86
N SER A 17 -7.92 -6.67 -30.44
CA SER A 17 -8.73 -5.68 -29.74
C SER A 17 -9.68 -6.29 -28.71
N LEU A 18 -10.20 -7.48 -28.93
CA LEU A 18 -11.05 -8.21 -27.99
C LEU A 18 -10.25 -8.77 -26.82
N ASP A 19 -9.03 -9.26 -27.04
CA ASP A 19 -8.15 -9.75 -25.99
C ASP A 19 -7.63 -8.58 -25.12
N SER A 20 -7.32 -7.43 -25.70
CA SER A 20 -6.88 -6.25 -24.95
C SER A 20 -7.99 -5.68 -24.04
N VAL A 21 -9.22 -5.61 -24.54
CA VAL A 21 -10.38 -5.19 -23.74
C VAL A 21 -10.67 -6.20 -22.63
N ALA A 22 -10.51 -7.51 -22.88
CA ALA A 22 -10.68 -8.54 -21.84
C ALA A 22 -9.66 -8.41 -20.70
N GLN A 23 -8.40 -8.11 -20.99
CA GLN A 23 -7.34 -7.94 -19.97
C GLN A 23 -7.50 -6.69 -19.12
N THR A 24 -8.18 -5.65 -19.59
CA THR A 24 -8.40 -4.41 -18.84
C THR A 24 -9.67 -4.43 -18.01
N THR A 25 -10.38 -5.54 -17.94
CA THR A 25 -11.57 -5.70 -17.10
C THR A 25 -11.26 -6.45 -15.81
N ARG A 26 -11.87 -6.02 -14.68
CA ARG A 26 -11.70 -6.68 -13.39
C ARG A 26 -12.06 -8.17 -13.42
N GLY A 27 -12.99 -8.58 -14.29
CA GLY A 27 -13.44 -9.96 -14.46
C GLY A 27 -12.34 -10.93 -14.92
N ALA A 28 -11.28 -10.45 -15.56
CA ALA A 28 -10.14 -11.27 -15.97
C ALA A 28 -9.26 -11.73 -14.79
N TYR A 29 -9.40 -11.13 -13.60
CA TYR A 29 -8.50 -11.33 -12.46
C TYR A 29 -9.19 -12.07 -11.29
N LYS A 30 -9.75 -13.26 -11.59
CA LYS A 30 -10.28 -14.16 -10.54
C LYS A 30 -9.16 -14.58 -9.57
N ASP A 31 -9.49 -14.63 -8.28
CA ASP A 31 -8.61 -15.04 -7.19
C ASP A 31 -7.28 -14.26 -7.20
N ILE A 32 -7.40 -12.93 -7.31
CA ILE A 32 -6.25 -12.04 -7.42
C ILE A 32 -5.39 -12.08 -6.15
N VAL A 33 -6.01 -12.27 -4.99
CA VAL A 33 -5.35 -12.43 -3.69
C VAL A 33 -6.18 -13.35 -2.80
N ASP A 34 -5.50 -14.19 -2.03
CA ASP A 34 -6.13 -15.06 -1.03
C ASP A 34 -6.33 -14.28 0.28
N ILE A 35 -7.58 -14.18 0.71
CA ILE A 35 -8.01 -13.58 1.98
C ILE A 35 -8.80 -14.59 2.82
N SER A 36 -8.58 -15.88 2.62
CA SER A 36 -9.32 -16.94 3.32
C SER A 36 -8.94 -16.99 4.80
N LEU A 37 -9.88 -16.61 5.67
CA LEU A 37 -9.71 -16.58 7.11
C LEU A 37 -11.06 -16.76 7.82
N THR A 38 -11.11 -17.68 8.77
CA THR A 38 -12.27 -17.77 9.68
C THR A 38 -12.04 -16.86 10.90
N PRO A 39 -13.00 -15.97 11.25
CA PRO A 39 -12.92 -15.14 12.45
C PRO A 39 -12.69 -15.98 13.71
N GLY A 40 -11.80 -15.48 14.59
CA GLY A 40 -11.39 -16.20 15.81
C GLY A 40 -10.14 -17.06 15.65
N ALA A 41 -9.71 -17.38 14.42
CA ALA A 41 -8.39 -17.95 14.18
C ALA A 41 -7.27 -16.94 14.53
N PRO A 42 -6.06 -17.39 14.91
CA PRO A 42 -4.94 -16.49 15.16
C PRO A 42 -4.66 -15.63 13.94
N ARG A 43 -4.98 -14.34 14.01
CA ARG A 43 -4.78 -13.38 12.93
C ARG A 43 -3.30 -13.04 12.80
N ARG A 44 -2.62 -13.75 11.97
CA ARG A 44 -1.29 -13.32 11.57
C ARG A 44 -1.24 -13.32 10.05
N GLN A 45 -1.18 -12.10 9.46
CA GLN A 45 -0.84 -11.88 8.07
C GLN A 45 -1.96 -12.16 7.02
N ASN A 46 -3.21 -12.32 7.44
CA ASN A 46 -4.33 -12.44 6.51
C ASN A 46 -5.09 -11.11 6.43
N GLY A 47 -5.28 -10.63 5.21
CA GLY A 47 -6.02 -9.40 4.95
C GLY A 47 -7.53 -9.62 4.86
N CYS A 48 -8.23 -8.57 4.47
CA CYS A 48 -9.65 -8.60 4.20
C CYS A 48 -9.99 -7.90 2.88
N PHE A 49 -11.15 -8.22 2.32
CA PHE A 49 -11.77 -7.44 1.28
C PHE A 49 -12.29 -6.14 1.89
N THR A 50 -11.75 -5.03 1.43
CA THR A 50 -12.18 -3.68 1.76
C THR A 50 -11.90 -2.79 0.56
N ASP A 51 -12.69 -1.75 0.34
CA ASP A 51 -12.59 -0.88 -0.82
C ASP A 51 -13.12 0.52 -0.49
N MET A 52 -12.95 1.50 -1.39
CA MET A 52 -13.45 2.87 -1.25
C MET A 52 -12.99 3.59 0.02
N GLY A 53 -11.85 3.18 0.60
CA GLY A 53 -11.34 3.76 1.84
C GLY A 53 -12.09 3.35 3.10
N SER A 54 -12.86 2.29 3.04
CA SER A 54 -13.68 1.81 4.17
C SER A 54 -12.83 1.36 5.36
N TRP A 55 -13.34 1.65 6.56
CA TRP A 55 -12.84 1.11 7.82
C TRP A 55 -13.49 -0.23 8.18
N MET A 56 -14.28 -0.81 7.28
CA MET A 56 -14.93 -2.10 7.40
C MET A 56 -14.34 -3.09 6.39
N GLY A 57 -14.13 -4.33 6.80
CA GLY A 57 -13.59 -5.37 5.93
C GLY A 57 -14.28 -6.72 6.12
N PHE A 58 -14.19 -7.57 5.09
CA PHE A 58 -14.73 -8.92 5.05
C PHE A 58 -13.66 -9.92 4.64
N THR A 59 -13.80 -11.20 5.01
CA THR A 59 -12.93 -12.26 4.52
C THR A 59 -13.74 -13.38 3.88
N LEU A 60 -13.05 -14.23 3.14
CA LEU A 60 -13.59 -15.51 2.67
C LEU A 60 -13.28 -16.57 3.73
N SER A 61 -14.14 -17.58 3.87
CA SER A 61 -13.90 -18.65 4.84
C SER A 61 -12.84 -19.63 4.37
N GLU A 62 -12.13 -20.25 5.32
CA GLU A 62 -11.26 -21.39 5.04
C GLU A 62 -12.09 -22.61 4.62
N LYS A 63 -11.49 -23.50 3.83
CA LYS A 63 -12.14 -24.72 3.33
C LYS A 63 -12.53 -25.69 4.45
N GLU A 64 -11.73 -25.74 5.47
CA GLU A 64 -11.90 -26.62 6.62
C GLU A 64 -13.01 -26.17 7.57
N ASN A 65 -13.36 -24.89 7.51
CA ASN A 65 -14.41 -24.27 8.33
C ASN A 65 -15.25 -23.29 7.51
N PRO A 66 -16.01 -23.79 6.52
CA PRO A 66 -16.75 -22.93 5.59
C PRO A 66 -17.91 -22.20 6.27
N THR A 67 -18.20 -20.99 5.78
CA THR A 67 -19.40 -20.22 6.11
C THR A 67 -20.34 -20.18 4.91
N THR A 68 -21.61 -19.90 5.17
CA THR A 68 -22.64 -19.72 4.13
C THR A 68 -22.97 -18.23 3.95
N GLY A 69 -21.98 -17.38 4.11
CA GLY A 69 -21.97 -15.95 3.93
C GLY A 69 -20.55 -15.42 4.10
N PHE A 70 -20.27 -14.20 3.66
CA PHE A 70 -18.97 -13.57 3.81
C PHE A 70 -18.62 -13.40 5.29
N CYS A 71 -17.39 -13.73 5.67
CA CYS A 71 -16.94 -13.62 7.06
C CYS A 71 -16.77 -12.14 7.46
N GLY A 72 -17.25 -11.80 8.65
CA GLY A 72 -17.19 -10.44 9.18
C GLY A 72 -18.55 -9.79 9.37
N PRO A 73 -18.64 -8.44 9.36
CA PRO A 73 -17.51 -7.52 9.08
C PRO A 73 -16.48 -7.46 10.20
N PHE A 74 -15.32 -6.93 9.83
CA PHE A 74 -14.24 -6.58 10.73
C PHE A 74 -14.08 -5.06 10.77
N SER A 75 -14.06 -4.48 11.98
CA SER A 75 -13.66 -3.09 12.16
C SER A 75 -12.14 -2.96 12.09
N ILE A 76 -11.63 -2.28 11.06
CA ILE A 76 -10.19 -2.02 10.90
C ILE A 76 -9.73 -1.01 11.96
N TYR A 77 -10.55 0.00 12.26
CA TYR A 77 -10.25 0.99 13.29
C TYR A 77 -10.12 0.39 14.68
N TYR A 78 -11.15 -0.36 15.13
CA TYR A 78 -11.14 -1.00 16.45
C TYR A 78 -10.44 -2.36 16.49
N ARG A 79 -9.96 -2.86 15.33
CA ARG A 79 -9.19 -4.10 15.21
C ARG A 79 -9.96 -5.33 15.74
N ASN A 80 -11.29 -5.38 15.48
CA ASN A 80 -12.17 -6.37 16.05
C ASN A 80 -13.26 -6.88 15.09
N TRP A 81 -13.76 -8.10 15.34
CA TRP A 81 -14.82 -8.74 14.57
C TRP A 81 -16.20 -8.47 15.18
N TYR A 82 -17.19 -8.18 14.33
CA TYR A 82 -18.60 -8.11 14.73
C TYR A 82 -19.26 -9.48 14.78
N ALA A 83 -18.95 -10.35 13.83
CA ALA A 83 -19.49 -11.70 13.73
C ALA A 83 -18.49 -12.63 13.03
N ARG A 84 -18.72 -13.94 13.06
CA ARG A 84 -18.06 -14.88 12.15
C ARG A 84 -18.55 -14.63 10.71
N SER A 85 -19.89 -14.54 10.52
CA SER A 85 -20.52 -14.04 9.30
C SER A 85 -21.81 -13.31 9.69
N LEU A 86 -21.94 -12.06 9.25
CA LEU A 86 -23.11 -11.28 9.64
C LEU A 86 -24.37 -11.71 8.89
N VAL A 87 -24.25 -12.18 7.63
CA VAL A 87 -25.36 -12.62 6.79
C VAL A 87 -25.06 -14.03 6.28
N SER A 88 -25.53 -15.03 6.98
CA SER A 88 -25.35 -16.46 6.65
C SER A 88 -26.67 -17.08 6.16
N LEU A 89 -26.64 -17.76 5.04
CA LEU A 89 -27.79 -18.47 4.47
C LEU A 89 -28.02 -19.81 5.20
N THR A 90 -29.12 -19.92 5.91
CA THR A 90 -29.46 -21.12 6.73
C THR A 90 -29.74 -22.32 5.83
N GLY A 91 -29.15 -23.46 6.20
CA GLY A 91 -29.37 -24.75 5.49
C GLY A 91 -28.75 -24.80 4.10
N ALA A 92 -27.80 -23.92 3.81
CA ALA A 92 -26.99 -23.97 2.59
C ALA A 92 -25.61 -24.60 2.84
N THR A 93 -24.92 -24.97 1.78
CA THR A 93 -23.52 -25.40 1.78
C THR A 93 -22.71 -24.59 0.78
N LEU A 94 -21.48 -24.28 1.12
CA LEU A 94 -20.56 -23.56 0.25
C LEU A 94 -20.14 -24.45 -0.95
N ILE A 95 -20.27 -23.92 -2.17
CA ILE A 95 -19.72 -24.52 -3.40
C ILE A 95 -18.34 -23.95 -3.68
N GLU A 96 -18.27 -22.63 -3.85
CA GLU A 96 -17.02 -21.89 -4.10
C GLU A 96 -17.15 -20.44 -3.67
N HIS A 97 -16.01 -19.79 -3.50
CA HIS A 97 -15.90 -18.34 -3.38
C HIS A 97 -14.72 -17.83 -4.19
N SER A 98 -14.71 -16.53 -4.50
CA SER A 98 -13.69 -15.91 -5.33
C SER A 98 -13.50 -14.43 -4.99
N TYR A 99 -12.27 -13.93 -5.18
CA TYR A 99 -11.94 -12.51 -5.06
C TYR A 99 -11.57 -11.92 -6.43
N TYR A 100 -12.28 -10.87 -6.83
CA TYR A 100 -11.98 -10.02 -7.99
C TYR A 100 -11.65 -8.60 -7.52
N PRO A 101 -10.92 -7.78 -8.30
CA PRO A 101 -10.75 -6.38 -7.97
C PRO A 101 -12.10 -5.69 -7.70
N GLY A 102 -12.30 -5.19 -6.47
CA GLY A 102 -13.53 -4.52 -6.04
C GLY A 102 -14.75 -5.40 -5.81
N GLU A 103 -14.63 -6.73 -5.81
CA GLU A 103 -15.75 -7.64 -5.62
C GLU A 103 -15.31 -8.99 -5.03
N VAL A 104 -16.09 -9.51 -4.09
CA VAL A 104 -16.01 -10.91 -3.68
C VAL A 104 -17.32 -11.63 -4.02
N ARG A 105 -17.22 -12.87 -4.46
CA ARG A 105 -18.36 -13.71 -4.87
C ARG A 105 -18.38 -15.02 -4.09
N MET A 106 -19.60 -15.56 -3.93
CA MET A 106 -19.83 -16.85 -3.30
C MET A 106 -20.97 -17.57 -4.03
N SER A 107 -20.82 -18.88 -4.24
CA SER A 107 -21.88 -19.78 -4.71
C SER A 107 -22.20 -20.79 -3.62
N LEU A 108 -23.49 -20.96 -3.34
CA LEU A 108 -24.05 -21.81 -2.29
C LEU A 108 -25.05 -22.79 -2.89
N GLN A 109 -25.12 -24.00 -2.36
CA GLN A 109 -26.14 -25.00 -2.69
C GLN A 109 -27.21 -25.02 -1.61
N LYS A 110 -28.50 -24.87 -1.98
CA LYS A 110 -29.63 -24.97 -1.06
C LYS A 110 -30.83 -25.65 -1.74
N ASP A 111 -31.37 -26.71 -1.12
CA ASP A 111 -32.60 -27.42 -1.54
C ASP A 111 -32.64 -27.73 -3.06
N GLY A 112 -31.49 -28.15 -3.63
CA GLY A 112 -31.33 -28.46 -5.06
C GLY A 112 -31.11 -27.26 -5.97
N GLY A 113 -31.15 -26.02 -5.46
CA GLY A 113 -30.90 -24.79 -6.20
C GLY A 113 -29.56 -24.14 -5.85
N GLU A 114 -28.93 -23.48 -6.83
CA GLU A 114 -27.75 -22.66 -6.64
C GLU A 114 -28.16 -21.22 -6.25
N ILE A 115 -27.58 -20.71 -5.16
CA ILE A 115 -27.69 -19.32 -4.73
C ILE A 115 -26.33 -18.65 -4.94
N ARG A 116 -26.30 -17.48 -5.57
CA ARG A 116 -25.07 -16.71 -5.77
C ARG A 116 -25.14 -15.41 -4.99
N GLU A 117 -24.06 -15.11 -4.31
CA GLU A 117 -23.88 -13.87 -3.56
C GLU A 117 -22.68 -13.10 -4.09
N SER A 118 -22.79 -11.77 -4.17
CA SER A 118 -21.66 -10.89 -4.40
C SER A 118 -21.68 -9.73 -3.42
N LEU A 119 -20.50 -9.30 -2.99
CA LEU A 119 -20.33 -8.17 -2.08
C LEU A 119 -19.41 -7.15 -2.73
N GLN A 120 -19.87 -5.90 -2.81
CA GLN A 120 -19.14 -4.77 -3.39
C GLN A 120 -19.39 -3.51 -2.54
N PHE A 121 -18.38 -2.66 -2.41
CA PHE A 121 -18.56 -1.37 -1.74
C PHE A 121 -19.21 -0.35 -2.71
N ALA A 122 -20.28 0.31 -2.25
CA ALA A 122 -20.90 1.44 -2.93
C ALA A 122 -20.21 2.77 -2.58
N ASP A 123 -19.68 2.87 -1.36
CA ASP A 123 -18.91 3.98 -0.81
C ASP A 123 -18.10 3.51 0.41
N ALA A 124 -17.40 4.44 1.06
CA ALA A 124 -16.54 4.15 2.23
C ALA A 124 -17.30 3.52 3.42
N ARG A 125 -18.61 3.71 3.51
CA ARG A 125 -19.42 3.28 4.66
C ARG A 125 -20.39 2.16 4.35
N THR A 126 -20.63 1.83 3.06
CA THR A 126 -21.68 0.89 2.66
C THR A 126 -21.18 -0.14 1.67
N ALA A 127 -21.29 -1.41 2.04
CA ALA A 127 -21.16 -2.55 1.14
C ALA A 127 -22.56 -3.06 0.74
N LEU A 128 -22.74 -3.39 -0.53
CA LEU A 128 -23.96 -3.99 -1.08
C LEU A 128 -23.77 -5.49 -1.24
N LEU A 129 -24.64 -6.26 -0.58
CA LEU A 129 -24.76 -7.71 -0.74
C LEU A 129 -25.87 -8.00 -1.72
N THR A 130 -25.51 -8.49 -2.89
CA THR A 130 -26.44 -8.90 -3.94
C THR A 130 -26.62 -10.41 -3.89
N VAL A 131 -27.88 -10.89 -3.85
CA VAL A 131 -28.24 -12.29 -3.81
C VAL A 131 -29.06 -12.64 -5.05
N THR A 132 -28.59 -13.63 -5.80
CA THR A 132 -29.27 -14.19 -6.98
C THR A 132 -29.77 -15.59 -6.66
N ASN A 133 -31.08 -15.81 -6.82
CA ASN A 133 -31.83 -17.02 -6.48
C ASN A 133 -32.66 -17.48 -7.69
N PRO A 134 -32.06 -18.10 -8.72
CA PRO A 134 -32.76 -18.47 -9.97
C PRO A 134 -33.93 -19.40 -9.74
N SER A 135 -33.83 -20.28 -8.74
CA SER A 135 -34.87 -21.25 -8.37
C SER A 135 -35.99 -20.62 -7.54
N LYS A 136 -35.90 -19.35 -7.17
CA LYS A 136 -36.90 -18.60 -6.40
C LYS A 136 -37.31 -19.29 -5.08
N LEU A 137 -36.36 -19.98 -4.44
CA LEU A 137 -36.55 -20.65 -3.17
C LEU A 137 -36.86 -19.64 -2.04
N PRO A 138 -37.58 -20.02 -1.01
CA PRO A 138 -37.62 -19.22 0.21
C PRO A 138 -36.24 -19.27 0.88
N LEU A 139 -35.70 -18.11 1.27
CA LEU A 139 -34.39 -18.00 1.89
C LEU A 139 -34.50 -17.46 3.31
N THR A 140 -33.70 -18.00 4.22
CA THR A 140 -33.59 -17.52 5.58
C THR A 140 -32.14 -17.18 5.89
N PHE A 141 -31.88 -15.93 6.27
CA PHE A 141 -30.55 -15.46 6.68
C PHE A 141 -30.53 -15.19 8.18
N THR A 142 -29.38 -15.38 8.79
CA THR A 142 -29.12 -15.09 10.20
C THR A 142 -27.66 -14.70 10.41
N GLY A 143 -27.35 -14.10 11.54
CA GLY A 143 -25.97 -13.91 11.95
C GLY A 143 -25.36 -15.20 12.47
N ASP A 144 -24.15 -15.53 12.03
CA ASP A 144 -23.34 -16.60 12.58
C ASP A 144 -22.35 -16.01 13.58
N SER A 145 -22.49 -16.40 14.85
CA SER A 145 -21.59 -16.02 15.94
C SER A 145 -21.40 -14.50 16.06
N ILE A 146 -22.50 -13.74 16.08
CA ILE A 146 -22.46 -12.33 16.46
C ILE A 146 -21.87 -12.22 17.86
N SER A 147 -20.94 -11.28 18.08
CA SER A 147 -20.31 -11.09 19.38
C SER A 147 -21.35 -10.86 20.48
N SER A 148 -21.30 -11.62 21.56
CA SER A 148 -22.22 -11.51 22.70
C SER A 148 -22.11 -10.17 23.45
N LYS A 149 -21.08 -9.37 23.15
CA LYS A 149 -20.91 -8.02 23.67
C LYS A 149 -21.75 -6.97 22.91
N LEU A 150 -22.36 -7.35 21.78
CA LEU A 150 -23.11 -6.46 20.91
C LEU A 150 -24.61 -6.59 21.16
N ASN A 151 -25.29 -5.46 21.13
CA ASN A 151 -26.73 -5.42 21.11
C ASN A 151 -27.26 -5.55 19.68
N VAL A 152 -28.32 -6.31 19.50
CA VAL A 152 -29.00 -6.46 18.21
C VAL A 152 -30.41 -5.92 18.36
N THR A 153 -30.75 -4.89 17.57
CA THR A 153 -32.06 -4.23 17.62
C THR A 153 -32.67 -4.09 16.23
N LEU A 154 -33.99 -3.93 16.16
CA LEU A 154 -34.72 -3.77 14.89
C LEU A 154 -35.24 -2.34 14.78
N LYS A 155 -34.96 -1.69 13.63
CA LYS A 155 -35.51 -0.39 13.26
C LYS A 155 -36.05 -0.43 11.84
N GLY A 156 -37.37 -0.56 11.68
CA GLY A 156 -37.99 -0.68 10.36
C GLY A 156 -37.52 -1.93 9.62
N ASN A 157 -36.86 -1.74 8.48
CA ASN A 157 -36.25 -2.82 7.68
C ASN A 157 -34.74 -2.97 7.88
N ALA A 158 -34.21 -2.42 8.97
CA ALA A 158 -32.80 -2.52 9.32
C ALA A 158 -32.59 -3.20 10.68
N VAL A 159 -31.60 -4.10 10.73
CA VAL A 159 -31.04 -4.67 11.95
C VAL A 159 -29.82 -3.83 12.33
N ILE A 160 -29.82 -3.29 13.55
CA ILE A 160 -28.69 -2.51 14.10
C ILE A 160 -27.92 -3.38 15.08
N ILE A 161 -26.62 -3.51 14.85
CA ILE A 161 -25.71 -4.31 15.67
C ILE A 161 -24.63 -3.37 16.19
N GLY A 162 -24.61 -3.13 17.49
CA GLY A 162 -23.78 -2.07 18.01
C GLY A 162 -23.52 -2.11 19.50
N ASP A 163 -22.99 -0.97 19.97
CA ASP A 163 -22.47 -0.65 21.29
C ASP A 163 -21.08 -1.22 21.63
N LEU A 164 -20.35 -1.69 20.63
CA LEU A 164 -18.94 -1.90 20.80
C LEU A 164 -18.19 -0.64 20.31
N TYR A 165 -17.55 0.10 21.22
CA TYR A 165 -16.69 1.26 20.89
C TYR A 165 -17.37 2.41 20.13
N SER A 166 -18.66 2.64 20.28
CA SER A 166 -19.41 3.73 19.62
C SER A 166 -19.54 3.58 18.09
N GLU A 167 -19.21 2.43 17.53
CA GLU A 167 -19.38 2.08 16.11
C GLU A 167 -20.44 0.99 15.98
N ARG A 168 -21.35 1.13 15.02
CA ARG A 168 -22.46 0.19 14.81
C ARG A 168 -22.47 -0.30 13.36
N ILE A 169 -22.95 -1.51 13.15
CA ILE A 169 -23.28 -2.02 11.83
C ILE A 169 -24.80 -1.95 11.63
N MET A 170 -25.20 -1.36 10.53
CA MET A 170 -26.58 -1.30 10.09
C MET A 170 -26.75 -2.23 8.88
N LEU A 171 -27.54 -3.31 9.06
CA LEU A 171 -27.86 -4.26 8.02
C LEU A 171 -29.28 -3.99 7.52
N THR A 172 -29.41 -3.45 6.32
CA THR A 172 -30.70 -3.05 5.75
C THR A 172 -31.13 -4.01 4.65
N PHE A 173 -32.31 -4.61 4.84
CA PHE A 173 -32.92 -5.52 3.86
C PHE A 173 -34.02 -4.81 3.04
N PRO A 174 -34.35 -5.31 1.85
CA PRO A 174 -35.52 -4.82 1.11
C PRO A 174 -36.82 -5.14 1.86
N LYS A 175 -37.86 -4.31 1.64
CA LYS A 175 -39.12 -4.34 2.38
C LYS A 175 -39.88 -5.67 2.37
N GLN A 176 -39.66 -6.53 1.37
CA GLN A 176 -40.29 -7.86 1.26
C GLN A 176 -39.66 -8.89 2.20
N VAL A 177 -38.54 -8.59 2.83
CA VAL A 177 -37.88 -9.47 3.81
C VAL A 177 -38.51 -9.25 5.17
N LYS A 178 -39.06 -10.32 5.78
CA LYS A 178 -39.55 -10.29 7.17
C LYS A 178 -38.35 -10.37 8.12
N LEU A 179 -38.28 -9.45 9.06
CA LEU A 179 -37.21 -9.39 10.07
C LEU A 179 -37.74 -9.65 11.45
N GLU A 180 -37.01 -10.46 12.20
CA GLU A 180 -37.24 -10.73 13.64
C GLU A 180 -35.90 -10.68 14.37
N VAL A 181 -35.90 -10.15 15.61
CA VAL A 181 -34.69 -10.07 16.47
C VAL A 181 -34.96 -10.82 17.75
N SER A 182 -34.04 -11.67 18.19
CA SER A 182 -34.07 -12.36 19.48
C SER A 182 -32.66 -12.67 19.97
N ASN A 183 -32.40 -12.47 21.28
CA ASN A 183 -31.20 -12.96 21.98
C ASN A 183 -29.87 -12.71 21.26
N HIS A 184 -29.55 -11.47 20.98
CA HIS A 184 -28.28 -11.07 20.30
C HIS A 184 -28.13 -11.59 18.86
N ASN A 185 -29.23 -11.95 18.19
CA ASN A 185 -29.24 -12.38 16.80
C ASN A 185 -30.51 -11.89 16.10
N TYR A 186 -30.60 -12.16 14.81
CA TYR A 186 -31.76 -11.86 13.98
C TYR A 186 -32.07 -12.98 13.00
N VAL A 187 -33.28 -12.97 12.48
CA VAL A 187 -33.73 -13.82 11.37
C VAL A 187 -34.33 -12.93 10.29
N ALA A 188 -33.83 -13.09 9.06
CA ALA A 188 -34.35 -12.41 7.89
C ALA A 188 -34.93 -13.44 6.91
N GLN A 189 -36.24 -13.40 6.67
CA GLN A 189 -36.98 -14.37 5.85
C GLN A 189 -37.39 -13.71 4.52
N LEU A 190 -36.85 -14.22 3.41
CA LEU A 190 -37.27 -13.88 2.06
C LEU A 190 -38.31 -14.89 1.59
N PRO A 191 -39.50 -14.47 1.15
CA PRO A 191 -40.52 -15.39 0.65
C PRO A 191 -40.10 -16.04 -0.68
N ALA A 192 -40.70 -17.18 -1.00
CA ALA A 192 -40.54 -17.79 -2.31
C ALA A 192 -41.01 -16.85 -3.43
N GLY A 193 -40.48 -17.05 -4.63
CA GLY A 193 -40.85 -16.24 -5.81
C GLY A 193 -39.88 -15.10 -6.11
N VAL A 194 -38.95 -14.78 -5.22
CA VAL A 194 -37.96 -13.72 -5.41
C VAL A 194 -36.69 -14.30 -6.00
N SER A 195 -36.32 -13.84 -7.21
CA SER A 195 -35.13 -14.31 -7.93
C SER A 195 -33.88 -13.47 -7.67
N HIS A 196 -34.03 -12.27 -7.13
CA HIS A 196 -32.92 -11.34 -6.93
C HIS A 196 -33.28 -10.29 -5.87
N PHE A 197 -32.32 -9.94 -5.01
CA PHE A 197 -32.43 -8.78 -4.12
C PHE A 197 -31.04 -8.26 -3.72
N THR A 198 -30.99 -7.04 -3.23
CA THR A 198 -29.80 -6.43 -2.65
C THR A 198 -30.08 -5.97 -1.23
N ALA A 199 -29.18 -6.30 -0.31
CA ALA A 199 -29.13 -5.76 1.05
C ALA A 199 -27.92 -4.86 1.20
N ALA A 200 -27.95 -3.95 2.17
CA ALA A 200 -26.82 -3.07 2.45
C ALA A 200 -26.26 -3.36 3.85
N ILE A 201 -24.94 -3.41 3.95
CA ILE A 201 -24.19 -3.52 5.20
C ILE A 201 -23.43 -2.22 5.37
N SER A 202 -23.86 -1.38 6.31
CA SER A 202 -23.29 -0.06 6.53
C SER A 202 -22.61 0.04 7.88
N ILE A 203 -21.44 0.73 7.91
CA ILE A 203 -20.82 1.14 9.17
C ILE A 203 -21.36 2.53 9.56
N VAL A 204 -21.81 2.66 10.81
CA VAL A 204 -22.27 3.92 11.40
C VAL A 204 -21.25 4.32 12.45
N GLU A 205 -20.42 5.31 12.13
CA GLU A 205 -19.38 5.83 13.01
C GLU A 205 -19.95 6.72 14.10
N GLN A 206 -19.16 7.02 15.13
CA GLN A 206 -19.60 7.76 16.32
C GLN A 206 -20.17 9.17 15.96
N ASP A 207 -19.55 9.83 15.00
CA ASP A 207 -19.91 11.18 14.54
C ASP A 207 -21.03 11.20 13.50
N THR A 208 -21.51 10.02 13.08
CA THR A 208 -22.55 9.88 12.05
C THR A 208 -23.89 9.61 12.68
N GLU A 209 -24.89 10.46 12.37
CA GLU A 209 -26.26 10.18 12.75
C GLU A 209 -26.83 8.98 11.98
N GLU A 210 -27.37 8.03 12.72
CA GLU A 210 -28.00 6.83 12.15
C GLU A 210 -29.14 7.16 11.16
N SER A 211 -29.84 8.27 11.40
CA SER A 211 -30.87 8.80 10.50
C SER A 211 -30.32 9.19 9.14
N VAL A 212 -29.16 9.84 9.10
CA VAL A 212 -28.46 10.21 7.86
C VAL A 212 -28.03 8.97 7.09
N GLN A 213 -27.44 7.99 7.79
CA GLN A 213 -27.04 6.74 7.16
C GLN A 213 -28.24 5.95 6.62
N ASN A 214 -29.37 5.94 7.32
CA ASN A 214 -30.62 5.31 6.85
C ASN A 214 -31.13 5.95 5.54
N VAL A 215 -31.14 7.27 5.43
CA VAL A 215 -31.55 7.98 4.21
C VAL A 215 -30.61 7.65 3.05
N HIS A 216 -29.32 7.68 3.29
CA HIS A 216 -28.30 7.34 2.30
C HIS A 216 -28.44 5.88 1.82
N THR A 217 -28.54 4.93 2.74
CA THR A 217 -28.71 3.50 2.43
C THR A 217 -30.02 3.23 1.66
N ALA A 218 -31.11 3.93 2.02
CA ALA A 218 -32.37 3.81 1.29
C ALA A 218 -32.25 4.32 -0.16
N SER A 219 -31.49 5.40 -0.39
CA SER A 219 -31.19 5.90 -1.74
C SER A 219 -30.39 4.89 -2.58
N LEU A 220 -29.36 4.25 -1.98
CA LEU A 220 -28.57 3.21 -2.65
C LEU A 220 -29.45 1.99 -3.00
N LEU A 221 -30.30 1.54 -2.08
CA LEU A 221 -31.18 0.39 -2.30
C LEU A 221 -32.35 0.67 -3.24
N ALA A 222 -32.66 1.93 -3.52
CA ALA A 222 -33.63 2.29 -4.55
C ALA A 222 -33.11 2.02 -5.98
N ASN A 223 -31.81 2.13 -6.20
CA ASN A 223 -31.15 1.82 -7.48
C ASN A 223 -29.75 1.22 -7.25
N PRO A 224 -29.66 -0.01 -6.72
CA PRO A 224 -28.36 -0.62 -6.39
C PRO A 224 -27.50 -0.87 -7.65
N SER A 225 -28.10 -1.11 -8.81
CA SER A 225 -27.36 -1.33 -10.06
C SER A 225 -26.45 -0.17 -10.41
N ALA A 226 -26.89 1.07 -10.21
CA ALA A 226 -26.06 2.25 -10.49
C ALA A 226 -24.78 2.28 -9.66
N ALA A 227 -24.84 1.93 -8.37
CA ALA A 227 -23.67 1.86 -7.50
C ALA A 227 -22.73 0.71 -7.88
N LEU A 228 -23.29 -0.46 -8.24
CA LEU A 228 -22.52 -1.62 -8.67
C LEU A 228 -21.81 -1.37 -10.01
N GLU A 229 -22.50 -0.77 -10.99
CA GLU A 229 -21.92 -0.36 -12.27
C GLU A 229 -20.83 0.72 -12.10
N ALA A 230 -21.04 1.68 -11.19
CA ALA A 230 -20.04 2.70 -10.87
C ALA A 230 -18.76 2.07 -10.26
N ASN A 231 -18.91 1.09 -9.36
CA ASN A 231 -17.79 0.35 -8.80
C ASN A 231 -17.03 -0.42 -9.91
N GLU A 232 -17.73 -1.13 -10.77
CA GLU A 232 -17.11 -1.85 -11.88
C GLU A 232 -16.37 -0.91 -12.85
N SER A 233 -17.02 0.18 -13.24
CA SER A 233 -16.42 1.20 -14.12
C SER A 233 -15.17 1.83 -13.51
N ARG A 234 -15.17 2.11 -12.21
CA ARG A 234 -14.02 2.63 -11.49
C ARG A 234 -12.83 1.66 -11.53
N TRP A 235 -13.05 0.38 -11.21
CA TRP A 235 -12.00 -0.63 -11.25
C TRP A 235 -11.46 -0.87 -12.66
N ASN A 236 -12.36 -0.97 -13.65
CA ASN A 236 -11.94 -1.09 -15.05
C ASN A 236 -11.14 0.14 -15.49
N GLY A 237 -11.53 1.35 -15.03
CA GLY A 237 -10.79 2.59 -15.30
C GLY A 237 -9.38 2.61 -14.71
N TYR A 238 -9.15 2.04 -13.52
CA TYR A 238 -7.80 1.89 -12.96
C TYR A 238 -6.96 0.92 -13.78
N LEU A 239 -7.54 -0.23 -14.16
CA LEU A 239 -6.84 -1.24 -14.96
C LEU A 239 -6.48 -0.70 -16.35
N GLN A 240 -7.39 0.02 -17.02
CA GLN A 240 -7.14 0.63 -18.32
C GLN A 240 -5.99 1.63 -18.34
N LYS A 241 -5.74 2.33 -17.20
CA LYS A 241 -4.63 3.29 -17.08
C LYS A 241 -3.27 2.62 -16.88
N VAL A 242 -3.24 1.39 -16.38
CA VAL A 242 -2.01 0.72 -15.93
C VAL A 242 -1.66 -0.49 -16.77
N ILE A 243 -2.63 -1.35 -17.08
CA ILE A 243 -2.36 -2.63 -17.73
C ILE A 243 -1.93 -2.42 -19.18
N ARG A 244 -0.87 -3.10 -19.56
CA ARG A 244 -0.20 -2.98 -20.86
C ARG A 244 -0.38 -4.28 -21.65
N ASP A 245 -0.75 -4.17 -22.92
CA ASP A 245 -0.95 -5.31 -23.83
C ASP A 245 0.37 -6.00 -24.23
N ASP A 246 1.48 -5.26 -24.17
CA ASP A 246 2.83 -5.76 -24.49
C ASP A 246 3.50 -6.54 -23.36
N MET A 247 2.85 -6.62 -22.19
CA MET A 247 3.38 -7.30 -21.03
C MET A 247 2.89 -8.74 -20.89
N PRO A 248 3.70 -9.65 -20.32
CA PRO A 248 3.24 -10.99 -19.98
C PRO A 248 2.00 -10.97 -19.06
N ALA A 249 1.08 -11.91 -19.23
CA ALA A 249 -0.14 -12.00 -18.42
C ALA A 249 0.15 -12.08 -16.92
N ASP A 250 1.21 -12.79 -16.51
CA ASP A 250 1.66 -12.88 -15.11
C ASP A 250 2.10 -11.52 -14.56
N TYR A 251 2.75 -10.68 -15.38
CA TYR A 251 3.16 -9.34 -14.98
C TYR A 251 1.96 -8.40 -14.87
N ASN A 252 0.99 -8.49 -15.78
CA ASN A 252 -0.30 -7.80 -15.68
C ASN A 252 -1.04 -8.20 -14.40
N ARG A 253 -0.95 -9.48 -14.00
CA ARG A 253 -1.54 -9.96 -12.75
C ARG A 253 -0.81 -9.39 -11.52
N VAL A 254 0.51 -9.25 -11.54
CA VAL A 254 1.28 -8.57 -10.46
C VAL A 254 0.88 -7.11 -10.36
N ALA A 255 0.79 -6.38 -11.47
CA ALA A 255 0.36 -4.97 -11.49
C ALA A 255 -1.06 -4.81 -10.95
N THR A 256 -2.02 -5.66 -11.37
CA THR A 256 -3.39 -5.66 -10.86
C THR A 256 -3.43 -5.93 -9.35
N LYS A 257 -2.68 -6.93 -8.85
CA LYS A 257 -2.57 -7.22 -7.41
C LYS A 257 -1.98 -6.04 -6.65
N SER A 258 -1.03 -5.32 -7.23
CA SER A 258 -0.43 -4.12 -6.62
C SER A 258 -1.49 -3.02 -6.46
N ILE A 259 -2.33 -2.77 -7.47
CA ILE A 259 -3.47 -1.85 -7.38
C ILE A 259 -4.44 -2.29 -6.29
N VAL A 260 -4.82 -3.59 -6.27
CA VAL A 260 -5.71 -4.16 -5.25
C VAL A 260 -5.13 -3.97 -3.84
N THR A 261 -3.84 -4.21 -3.65
CA THR A 261 -3.17 -4.07 -2.35
C THR A 261 -3.19 -2.61 -1.88
N LEU A 262 -2.84 -1.65 -2.75
CA LEU A 262 -2.87 -0.22 -2.43
C LEU A 262 -4.29 0.24 -2.06
N LEU A 263 -5.29 -0.11 -2.87
CA LEU A 263 -6.67 0.34 -2.66
C LEU A 263 -7.37 -0.38 -1.49
N SER A 264 -6.98 -1.61 -1.15
CA SER A 264 -7.44 -2.28 0.07
C SER A 264 -6.83 -1.69 1.34
N ASN A 265 -5.74 -0.93 1.24
CA ASN A 265 -5.11 -0.19 2.33
C ASN A 265 -5.49 1.30 2.36
N TRP A 266 -6.25 1.79 1.40
CA TRP A 266 -6.83 3.13 1.46
C TRP A 266 -7.80 3.25 2.64
N ARG A 267 -7.68 4.35 3.40
CA ARG A 267 -8.57 4.72 4.50
C ARG A 267 -9.05 6.15 4.29
N THR A 268 -10.37 6.34 4.37
CA THR A 268 -10.95 7.69 4.40
C THR A 268 -10.59 8.40 5.70
N LYS A 269 -10.51 9.72 5.63
CA LYS A 269 -10.29 10.57 6.80
C LYS A 269 -11.23 10.20 7.95
N ARG A 270 -10.66 10.10 9.15
CA ARG A 270 -11.39 9.75 10.38
C ARG A 270 -10.62 10.22 11.60
N GLY A 271 -11.32 10.76 12.61
CA GLY A 271 -10.69 11.27 13.82
C GLY A 271 -9.66 12.35 13.51
N ASN A 272 -8.41 12.10 13.83
CA ASN A 272 -7.30 13.03 13.59
C ASN A 272 -6.59 12.83 12.22
N LEU A 273 -7.07 11.97 11.35
CA LEU A 273 -6.67 11.97 9.94
C LEU A 273 -7.56 12.93 9.16
N TYR A 274 -7.01 14.07 8.72
CA TYR A 274 -7.77 15.15 8.08
C TYR A 274 -7.92 14.97 6.56
N HIS A 275 -7.09 14.13 5.95
CA HIS A 275 -7.17 13.69 4.57
C HIS A 275 -7.23 12.17 4.48
N ASP A 276 -7.62 11.66 3.34
CA ASP A 276 -7.55 10.25 3.03
C ASP A 276 -6.08 9.80 2.95
N GLY A 277 -5.78 8.58 3.41
CA GLY A 277 -4.43 8.06 3.37
C GLY A 277 -4.39 6.56 3.11
N ILE A 278 -3.21 6.06 2.79
CA ILE A 278 -2.95 4.64 2.67
C ILE A 278 -2.13 4.19 3.88
N VAL A 279 -2.57 3.10 4.50
CA VAL A 279 -1.85 2.47 5.60
C VAL A 279 -0.88 1.40 5.08
N PRO A 280 0.21 1.07 5.80
CA PRO A 280 1.16 0.04 5.37
C PRO A 280 0.50 -1.32 5.13
N SER A 281 -0.38 -1.76 6.05
CA SER A 281 -1.12 -3.02 5.91
C SER A 281 -2.32 -3.09 6.86
N HIS A 282 -3.51 -3.27 6.32
CA HIS A 282 -4.72 -3.53 7.12
C HIS A 282 -4.72 -4.92 7.79
N ALA A 283 -3.81 -5.81 7.41
CA ALA A 283 -3.68 -7.15 7.99
C ALA A 283 -2.99 -7.14 9.36
N VAL A 284 -2.29 -6.06 9.72
CA VAL A 284 -1.54 -5.92 10.97
C VAL A 284 -2.13 -4.81 11.82
N GLY A 285 -2.49 -5.12 13.07
CA GLY A 285 -3.27 -4.22 13.90
C GLY A 285 -2.63 -2.86 14.19
N TYR A 286 -1.30 -2.75 14.28
CA TYR A 286 -0.61 -1.48 14.49
C TYR A 286 -0.35 -0.71 13.17
N PHE A 287 -0.45 -1.34 12.00
CA PHE A 287 -0.27 -0.70 10.70
C PHE A 287 -1.54 -0.02 10.16
N VAL A 288 -2.38 0.55 11.02
CA VAL A 288 -3.60 1.28 10.64
C VAL A 288 -3.45 2.80 10.72
N GLY A 289 -2.23 3.29 10.88
CA GLY A 289 -1.83 4.68 10.74
C GLY A 289 -1.12 4.96 9.42
N CYS A 290 -0.69 6.21 9.20
CA CYS A 290 0.07 6.64 8.03
C CYS A 290 1.52 6.95 8.47
N TRP A 291 2.50 6.33 7.83
CA TRP A 291 3.93 6.62 8.00
C TRP A 291 4.44 7.51 6.88
N ALA A 292 5.30 8.48 7.21
CA ALA A 292 5.72 9.50 6.27
C ALA A 292 6.38 8.93 5.01
N TRP A 293 7.48 8.18 5.15
CA TRP A 293 8.19 7.70 3.96
C TRP A 293 7.45 6.61 3.18
N ASP A 294 6.54 5.89 3.84
CA ASP A 294 5.58 4.97 3.22
C ASP A 294 4.63 5.73 2.31
N CYS A 295 4.03 6.82 2.83
CA CYS A 295 3.12 7.67 2.08
C CYS A 295 3.76 8.24 0.81
N TRP A 296 5.05 8.59 0.85
CA TRP A 296 5.74 9.07 -0.34
C TRP A 296 5.82 8.01 -1.44
N ARG A 297 6.13 6.76 -1.08
CA ARG A 297 6.18 5.63 -2.03
C ARG A 297 4.80 5.27 -2.56
N PHE A 298 3.79 5.25 -1.69
CA PHE A 298 2.42 4.98 -2.11
C PHE A 298 1.94 5.99 -3.13
N SER A 299 2.19 7.28 -2.87
CA SER A 299 1.82 8.38 -3.77
C SER A 299 2.53 8.28 -5.12
N ALA A 300 3.83 7.99 -5.13
CA ALA A 300 4.58 7.76 -6.36
C ALA A 300 4.02 6.58 -7.17
N GLY A 301 3.72 5.45 -6.52
CA GLY A 301 3.15 4.27 -7.17
C GLY A 301 1.74 4.49 -7.72
N MET A 302 0.95 5.38 -7.12
CA MET A 302 -0.43 5.68 -7.54
C MET A 302 -0.56 6.84 -8.52
N ALA A 303 0.48 7.63 -8.73
CA ALA A 303 0.44 8.87 -9.49
C ALA A 303 -0.20 8.72 -10.88
N SER A 304 0.02 7.58 -11.54
CA SER A 304 -0.47 7.31 -12.89
C SER A 304 -1.96 6.95 -12.97
N PHE A 305 -2.54 6.35 -11.92
CA PHE A 305 -3.91 5.83 -12.01
C PHE A 305 -4.91 6.47 -11.05
N PHE A 306 -4.46 6.94 -9.88
CA PHE A 306 -5.33 7.60 -8.91
C PHE A 306 -4.63 8.81 -8.25
N PRO A 307 -4.36 9.90 -9.02
CA PRO A 307 -3.59 11.06 -8.54
C PRO A 307 -4.27 11.80 -7.38
N GLU A 308 -5.60 11.82 -7.28
CA GLU A 308 -6.29 12.51 -6.19
C GLU A 308 -5.97 11.86 -4.83
N LEU A 309 -6.05 10.53 -4.74
CA LEU A 309 -5.67 9.83 -3.52
C LEU A 309 -4.16 9.95 -3.25
N ALA A 310 -3.32 9.96 -4.30
CA ALA A 310 -1.88 10.19 -4.15
C ALA A 310 -1.58 11.57 -3.52
N LYS A 311 -2.31 12.62 -3.91
CA LYS A 311 -2.19 13.98 -3.33
C LYS A 311 -2.66 14.00 -1.87
N ASP A 312 -3.81 13.40 -1.57
CA ASP A 312 -4.34 13.37 -0.20
C ASP A 312 -3.44 12.57 0.74
N ASN A 313 -2.84 11.50 0.25
CA ASN A 313 -1.87 10.70 0.99
C ASN A 313 -0.56 11.46 1.31
N ILE A 314 -0.21 12.50 0.54
CA ILE A 314 0.85 13.44 0.90
C ILE A 314 0.33 14.47 1.91
N ARG A 315 -0.84 15.05 1.66
CA ARG A 315 -1.44 16.07 2.53
C ARG A 315 -1.61 15.57 3.96
N VAL A 316 -2.07 14.32 4.15
CA VAL A 316 -2.32 13.74 5.47
C VAL A 316 -1.09 13.80 6.38
N MET A 317 0.11 13.63 5.84
CA MET A 317 1.35 13.76 6.61
C MET A 317 1.72 15.23 6.86
N PHE A 318 1.51 16.11 5.88
CA PHE A 318 1.78 17.54 6.00
C PHE A 318 0.77 18.30 6.86
N ASP A 319 -0.40 17.72 7.17
CA ASP A 319 -1.31 18.24 8.20
C ASP A 319 -0.64 18.31 9.58
N TYR A 320 0.37 17.49 9.80
CA TYR A 320 1.14 17.40 11.05
C TYR A 320 2.55 17.98 10.95
N GLN A 321 2.84 18.77 9.89
CA GLN A 321 4.12 19.47 9.81
C GLN A 321 4.33 20.39 11.00
N GLN A 322 5.40 20.15 11.74
CA GLN A 322 5.72 20.92 12.94
C GLN A 322 6.11 22.37 12.61
N PRO A 323 6.01 23.30 13.61
CA PRO A 323 6.36 24.70 13.39
C PRO A 323 7.79 24.94 12.91
N ASP A 324 8.75 24.06 13.20
CA ASP A 324 10.13 24.13 12.70
C ASP A 324 10.31 23.49 11.31
N GLY A 325 9.33 22.73 10.83
CA GLY A 325 9.37 22.10 9.49
C GLY A 325 9.38 20.59 9.51
N MET A 326 9.62 19.96 10.65
CA MET A 326 9.63 18.50 10.79
C MET A 326 8.33 17.87 10.30
N ILE A 327 8.42 16.77 9.59
CA ILE A 327 7.31 15.83 9.38
C ILE A 327 7.50 14.69 10.37
N ILE A 328 6.50 14.42 11.20
CA ILE A 328 6.59 13.34 12.20
C ILE A 328 6.53 11.96 11.54
N ASP A 329 7.07 10.96 12.22
CA ASP A 329 7.20 9.58 11.76
C ASP A 329 5.87 9.00 11.27
N CYS A 330 4.89 8.91 12.16
CA CYS A 330 3.58 8.37 11.82
C CYS A 330 2.43 9.05 12.56
N ILE A 331 1.25 8.97 11.95
CA ILE A 331 0.01 9.55 12.46
C ILE A 331 -1.13 8.52 12.40
N TYR A 332 -2.05 8.64 13.34
CA TYR A 332 -3.19 7.74 13.49
C TYR A 332 -4.51 8.52 13.59
N PRO A 333 -5.66 7.86 13.37
CA PRO A 333 -6.95 8.46 13.69
C PRO A 333 -7.08 8.89 15.15
N ASP A 334 -6.43 8.18 16.08
CA ASP A 334 -6.23 8.60 17.48
C ASP A 334 -4.86 9.26 17.60
N ALA A 335 -4.84 10.57 17.81
CA ALA A 335 -3.59 11.33 17.91
C ALA A 335 -2.68 10.90 19.08
N SER A 336 -3.20 10.18 20.07
CA SER A 336 -2.38 9.64 21.17
C SER A 336 -1.45 8.51 20.71
N GLU A 337 -1.71 7.90 19.56
CA GLU A 337 -0.85 6.88 18.93
C GLU A 337 0.22 7.50 18.00
N ASN A 338 0.21 8.82 17.75
CA ASN A 338 1.18 9.49 16.88
C ASN A 338 2.62 9.39 17.43
N ASN A 339 3.60 9.21 16.52
CA ASN A 339 5.01 9.25 16.88
C ASN A 339 5.68 10.51 16.32
N ALA A 340 6.16 11.39 17.21
CA ALA A 340 6.94 12.59 16.89
C ALA A 340 8.36 12.53 17.44
N ARG A 341 8.85 11.34 17.83
CA ARG A 341 10.22 11.13 18.34
C ARG A 341 11.27 11.25 17.23
N ASP A 342 10.87 11.05 16.01
CA ASP A 342 11.70 11.02 14.81
C ASP A 342 10.90 11.47 13.58
N SER A 343 11.61 11.69 12.48
CA SER A 343 11.06 11.90 11.16
C SER A 343 11.23 10.61 10.31
N LYS A 344 11.15 10.75 8.99
CA LYS A 344 11.46 9.69 8.01
C LYS A 344 12.25 10.26 6.83
N PRO A 345 12.95 9.44 6.04
CA PRO A 345 13.72 9.91 4.90
C PRO A 345 12.95 10.87 3.98
N PRO A 346 13.57 11.98 3.52
CA PRO A 346 12.90 13.08 2.82
C PRO A 346 12.61 12.75 1.35
N LEU A 347 11.57 11.98 1.09
CA LEU A 347 11.12 11.57 -0.25
C LEU A 347 9.86 12.29 -0.72
N ALA A 348 9.35 13.26 0.04
CA ALA A 348 8.11 13.96 -0.28
C ALA A 348 8.19 14.73 -1.60
N ALA A 349 9.29 15.43 -1.87
CA ALA A 349 9.48 16.16 -3.14
C ALA A 349 9.51 15.20 -4.34
N TRP A 350 10.09 13.99 -4.19
CA TRP A 350 10.03 12.96 -5.22
C TRP A 350 8.59 12.51 -5.49
N ALA A 351 7.80 12.25 -4.48
CA ALA A 351 6.40 11.86 -4.65
C ALA A 351 5.56 12.96 -5.33
N VAL A 352 5.77 14.23 -4.96
CA VAL A 352 5.14 15.38 -5.63
C VAL A 352 5.57 15.46 -7.11
N ASN A 353 6.85 15.21 -7.40
CA ASN A 353 7.34 15.18 -8.76
C ASN A 353 6.72 14.05 -9.60
N GLU A 354 6.59 12.83 -9.05
CA GLU A 354 5.93 11.73 -9.75
C GLU A 354 4.47 12.06 -10.09
N ILE A 355 3.74 12.72 -9.18
CA ILE A 355 2.38 13.19 -9.45
C ILE A 355 2.41 14.24 -10.58
N TYR A 356 3.35 15.21 -10.53
CA TYR A 356 3.46 16.24 -11.55
C TYR A 356 3.80 15.66 -12.94
N GLU A 357 4.75 14.74 -13.02
CA GLU A 357 5.16 14.11 -14.30
C GLU A 357 4.01 13.35 -14.97
N HIS A 358 3.10 12.75 -14.19
CA HIS A 358 1.97 12.01 -14.73
C HIS A 358 0.74 12.88 -15.06
N ASN A 359 0.57 14.03 -14.38
CA ASN A 359 -0.70 14.76 -14.42
C ASN A 359 -0.54 16.26 -14.75
N ASN A 360 0.69 16.78 -14.80
CA ASN A 360 1.00 18.20 -14.98
C ASN A 360 0.29 19.14 -13.98
N ASP A 361 0.03 18.65 -12.76
CA ASP A 361 -0.71 19.39 -11.71
C ASP A 361 0.20 20.43 -11.04
N LEU A 362 0.37 21.58 -11.69
CA LEU A 362 1.15 22.70 -11.17
C LEU A 362 0.52 23.33 -9.93
N ALA A 363 -0.80 23.22 -9.76
CA ALA A 363 -1.49 23.74 -8.58
C ALA A 363 -1.07 22.96 -7.33
N PHE A 364 -0.93 21.64 -7.42
CA PHE A 364 -0.45 20.81 -6.32
C PHE A 364 1.05 21.08 -6.02
N VAL A 365 1.88 21.26 -7.04
CA VAL A 365 3.27 21.69 -6.84
C VAL A 365 3.33 23.01 -6.08
N LYS A 366 2.51 24.00 -6.45
CA LYS A 366 2.43 25.31 -5.77
C LYS A 366 1.97 25.19 -4.32
N GLU A 367 1.02 24.29 -4.03
CA GLU A 367 0.53 24.00 -2.67
C GLU A 367 1.66 23.43 -1.79
N MET A 368 2.44 22.49 -2.33
CA MET A 368 3.42 21.73 -1.54
C MET A 368 4.78 22.42 -1.45
N TYR A 369 5.19 23.21 -2.43
CA TYR A 369 6.53 23.79 -2.53
C TYR A 369 7.02 24.51 -1.25
N PRO A 370 6.25 25.44 -0.63
CA PRO A 370 6.71 26.11 0.60
C PRO A 370 6.84 25.16 1.79
N LYS A 371 6.02 24.13 1.85
CA LYS A 371 6.05 23.11 2.90
C LYS A 371 7.28 22.19 2.74
N LEU A 372 7.58 21.80 1.50
CA LEU A 372 8.77 21.01 1.16
C LEU A 372 10.05 21.77 1.43
N LEU A 373 10.15 23.05 1.05
CA LEU A 373 11.29 23.92 1.38
C LEU A 373 11.55 23.98 2.88
N LYS A 374 10.49 24.07 3.68
CA LYS A 374 10.58 24.11 5.13
C LYS A 374 11.10 22.80 5.71
N TYR A 375 10.61 21.66 5.19
CA TYR A 375 11.08 20.33 5.60
C TYR A 375 12.54 20.10 5.20
N HIS A 376 12.95 20.51 3.98
CA HIS A 376 14.35 20.44 3.53
C HIS A 376 15.31 21.20 4.46
N LYS A 377 14.96 22.45 4.84
CA LYS A 377 15.76 23.26 5.77
C LYS A 377 15.88 22.65 7.14
N TRP A 378 14.80 22.02 7.63
CA TRP A 378 14.77 21.36 8.93
C TRP A 378 15.88 20.30 9.07
N TRP A 379 16.19 19.53 8.02
CA TRP A 379 17.26 18.53 8.07
C TRP A 379 18.61 19.16 8.39
N TYR A 380 19.00 20.21 7.69
CA TYR A 380 20.28 20.91 7.93
C TYR A 380 20.31 21.68 9.26
N GLU A 381 19.16 22.11 9.77
CA GLU A 381 19.06 22.81 11.06
C GLU A 381 19.10 21.86 12.27
N LYS A 382 18.59 20.64 12.11
CA LYS A 382 18.37 19.69 13.22
C LYS A 382 19.20 18.41 13.14
N ARG A 383 19.79 18.09 12.00
CA ARG A 383 20.46 16.82 11.70
C ARG A 383 21.85 16.99 11.07
N ASP A 384 22.48 18.14 11.22
CA ASP A 384 23.87 18.45 10.85
C ASP A 384 24.61 18.81 12.13
N HIS A 385 25.19 17.80 12.80
CA HIS A 385 25.75 17.92 14.15
C HIS A 385 26.95 18.88 14.19
N ASP A 386 27.87 18.77 13.25
CA ASP A 386 29.11 19.56 13.21
C ASP A 386 29.11 20.71 12.19
N LYS A 387 27.95 20.94 11.57
CA LYS A 387 27.69 22.05 10.62
C LYS A 387 28.59 22.01 9.37
N ASN A 388 28.85 20.80 8.91
CA ASN A 388 29.66 20.56 7.71
C ASN A 388 28.81 20.39 6.44
N HIS A 389 27.48 20.53 6.55
CA HIS A 389 26.47 20.37 5.49
C HIS A 389 26.24 18.92 5.04
N ILE A 390 26.62 17.97 5.87
CA ILE A 390 26.33 16.55 5.71
C ILE A 390 25.49 16.11 6.92
N CYS A 391 24.29 15.62 6.66
CA CYS A 391 23.34 15.28 7.73
C CYS A 391 23.51 13.85 8.24
N GLU A 392 23.14 13.64 9.50
CA GLU A 392 23.00 12.35 10.16
C GLU A 392 21.52 12.05 10.41
N PHE A 393 21.14 10.78 10.51
CA PHE A 393 19.86 10.41 11.13
C PHE A 393 19.90 10.69 12.64
N GLY A 394 18.73 10.92 13.21
CA GLY A 394 18.67 11.32 14.61
C GLY A 394 17.30 11.14 15.25
N SER A 395 17.10 11.81 16.37
CA SER A 395 15.83 11.79 17.10
C SER A 395 15.57 13.09 17.84
N THR A 396 14.35 13.27 18.33
CA THR A 396 13.98 14.40 19.18
C THR A 396 14.19 14.10 20.67
N ASP A 397 14.26 12.82 21.05
CA ASP A 397 14.36 12.33 22.43
C ASP A 397 15.75 11.81 22.83
N GLY A 398 16.70 11.76 21.90
CA GLY A 398 18.07 11.30 22.13
C GLY A 398 18.25 9.79 22.13
N THR A 399 17.24 9.02 21.77
CA THR A 399 17.34 7.56 21.70
C THR A 399 17.85 7.08 20.35
N LEU A 400 18.71 6.06 20.35
CA LEU A 400 19.19 5.39 19.14
C LEU A 400 18.05 4.64 18.44
N GLU A 401 17.09 4.12 19.19
CA GLU A 401 15.91 3.45 18.63
C GLU A 401 15.13 4.38 17.68
N ALA A 402 14.82 5.60 18.13
CA ALA A 402 14.12 6.58 17.30
C ALA A 402 14.99 7.05 16.12
N ALA A 403 16.31 7.19 16.29
CA ALA A 403 17.21 7.51 15.19
C ALA A 403 17.29 6.39 14.13
N ALA A 404 17.25 5.13 14.54
CA ALA A 404 17.16 4.00 13.63
C ALA A 404 15.80 3.99 12.88
N TRP A 405 14.70 4.33 13.57
CA TRP A 405 13.39 4.50 12.94
C TRP A 405 13.36 5.68 11.96
N GLU A 406 14.07 6.79 12.27
CA GLU A 406 14.22 7.93 11.33
C GLU A 406 14.88 7.50 10.02
N SER A 407 15.84 6.59 10.07
CA SER A 407 16.44 6.00 8.86
C SER A 407 15.48 5.08 8.09
N GLY A 408 14.44 4.57 8.77
CA GLY A 408 13.55 3.52 8.29
C GLY A 408 14.16 2.13 8.27
N MET A 409 15.45 2.00 8.56
CA MET A 409 16.19 0.72 8.53
C MET A 409 16.52 0.26 9.96
N ASP A 410 15.48 -0.04 10.73
CA ASP A 410 15.43 -0.18 12.20
C ASP A 410 16.59 -0.97 12.84
N ASN A 411 17.12 -2.00 12.16
CA ASN A 411 18.18 -2.84 12.67
C ASN A 411 19.32 -3.05 11.67
N ALA A 412 19.53 -2.10 10.75
CA ALA A 412 20.61 -2.18 9.76
C ALA A 412 21.98 -2.34 10.43
N ILE A 413 22.82 -3.21 9.85
CA ILE A 413 24.15 -3.55 10.38
C ILE A 413 25.03 -2.31 10.56
N ARG A 414 24.89 -1.30 9.69
CA ARG A 414 25.65 -0.05 9.75
C ARG A 414 25.48 0.74 11.04
N PHE A 415 24.41 0.49 11.81
CA PHE A 415 24.13 1.15 13.07
C PHE A 415 24.54 0.35 14.33
N ASP A 416 25.10 -0.88 14.18
CA ASP A 416 25.42 -1.73 15.33
C ASP A 416 26.32 -1.06 16.39
N ASP A 417 27.27 -0.21 15.95
CA ASP A 417 28.23 0.48 16.82
C ASP A 417 27.99 2.01 16.92
N THR A 418 26.79 2.47 16.54
CA THR A 418 26.44 3.89 16.49
C THR A 418 26.03 4.44 17.87
N LYS A 419 26.37 5.70 18.15
CA LYS A 419 26.05 6.44 19.39
C LYS A 419 25.28 7.70 19.06
N MET A 420 24.54 8.21 20.05
CA MET A 420 23.82 9.49 19.93
C MET A 420 24.65 10.66 20.43
N LEU A 421 24.62 11.74 19.65
CA LEU A 421 25.23 13.03 19.95
C LEU A 421 24.13 14.08 20.10
N LYS A 422 24.23 14.94 21.10
CA LYS A 422 23.28 16.04 21.27
C LYS A 422 23.70 17.22 20.39
N ASN A 423 22.76 17.75 19.61
CA ASN A 423 22.97 18.94 18.79
C ASN A 423 22.74 20.23 19.57
N ASP A 424 23.20 21.37 19.05
CA ASP A 424 22.98 22.68 19.66
C ASP A 424 21.50 23.09 19.64
N ALA A 425 20.73 22.60 18.65
CA ALA A 425 19.32 22.90 18.53
C ALA A 425 18.49 22.18 19.61
N GLU A 426 17.38 22.78 19.99
CA GLU A 426 16.43 22.17 20.93
C GLU A 426 15.78 20.91 20.35
N ASN A 427 15.63 19.88 21.19
CA ASN A 427 15.05 18.58 20.84
C ASN A 427 15.68 17.98 19.58
N ALA A 428 17.00 18.07 19.46
CA ALA A 428 17.74 17.59 18.30
C ALA A 428 18.95 16.76 18.75
N TRP A 429 18.99 15.54 18.23
CA TRP A 429 20.07 14.59 18.44
C TRP A 429 20.39 13.92 17.11
N SER A 430 21.67 13.67 16.85
CA SER A 430 22.15 12.95 15.67
C SER A 430 22.92 11.70 16.07
N THR A 431 23.01 10.73 15.18
CA THR A 431 23.97 9.63 15.30
C THR A 431 25.40 10.16 15.13
N ASP A 432 26.42 9.45 15.67
CA ASP A 432 27.84 9.73 15.41
C ASP A 432 28.29 9.23 14.02
N GLN A 433 27.35 9.24 13.05
CA GLN A 433 27.53 8.67 11.71
C GLN A 433 26.73 9.45 10.68
N GLU A 434 27.43 10.03 9.74
CA GLU A 434 26.85 10.68 8.55
C GLU A 434 26.34 9.63 7.58
N SER A 435 25.11 9.77 7.12
CA SER A 435 24.42 8.71 6.36
C SER A 435 24.31 9.04 4.88
N VAL A 436 24.84 8.16 4.04
CA VAL A 436 24.94 8.35 2.58
C VAL A 436 23.58 8.44 1.90
N ASP A 437 22.63 7.59 2.30
CA ASP A 437 21.27 7.60 1.78
C ASP A 437 20.53 8.89 2.11
N LEU A 438 20.58 9.36 3.36
CA LEU A 438 19.96 10.62 3.77
C LEU A 438 20.46 11.79 2.90
N ASN A 439 21.77 11.91 2.74
CA ASN A 439 22.36 13.01 1.97
C ASN A 439 22.11 12.87 0.46
N ALA A 440 21.98 11.65 -0.05
CA ALA A 440 21.54 11.41 -1.42
C ALA A 440 20.06 11.77 -1.63
N TYR A 441 19.17 11.46 -0.69
CA TYR A 441 17.78 11.91 -0.70
C TYR A 441 17.67 13.44 -0.69
N LEU A 442 18.42 14.12 0.19
CA LEU A 442 18.46 15.58 0.25
C LEU A 442 19.01 16.20 -1.04
N SER A 443 19.98 15.55 -1.69
CA SER A 443 20.52 15.96 -2.99
C SER A 443 19.48 15.84 -4.11
N LEU A 444 18.68 14.78 -4.12
CA LEU A 444 17.54 14.63 -5.04
C LEU A 444 16.47 15.68 -4.74
N GLU A 445 16.13 15.87 -3.47
CA GLU A 445 15.15 16.87 -3.04
C GLU A 445 15.56 18.28 -3.46
N TYR A 446 16.85 18.67 -3.30
CA TYR A 446 17.38 19.93 -3.83
C TYR A 446 17.12 20.08 -5.34
N THR A 447 17.39 19.04 -6.12
CA THR A 447 17.19 19.05 -7.58
C THR A 447 15.73 19.28 -7.93
N LEU A 448 14.81 18.63 -7.22
CA LEU A 448 13.37 18.73 -7.44
C LEU A 448 12.80 20.07 -6.95
N LEU A 449 13.26 20.57 -5.81
CA LEU A 449 12.86 21.89 -5.30
C LEU A 449 13.31 23.01 -6.27
N LYS A 450 14.51 22.91 -6.85
CA LYS A 450 14.97 23.83 -7.90
C LYS A 450 14.06 23.78 -9.13
N LYS A 451 13.71 22.57 -9.60
CA LYS A 451 12.75 22.37 -10.70
C LYS A 451 11.38 23.01 -10.37
N PHE A 452 10.86 22.81 -9.16
CA PHE A 452 9.59 23.39 -8.74
C PHE A 452 9.65 24.93 -8.70
N ALA A 453 10.74 25.50 -8.21
CA ALA A 453 10.94 26.95 -8.24
C ALA A 453 10.92 27.50 -9.68
N GLU A 454 11.62 26.84 -10.61
CA GLU A 454 11.62 27.20 -12.04
C GLU A 454 10.22 27.12 -12.65
N LEU A 455 9.46 26.04 -12.36
CA LEU A 455 8.07 25.86 -12.83
C LEU A 455 7.12 26.93 -12.30
N LEU A 456 7.35 27.39 -11.07
CA LEU A 456 6.49 28.38 -10.39
C LEU A 456 6.94 29.84 -10.65
N GLY A 457 8.13 30.04 -11.22
CA GLY A 457 8.74 31.36 -11.37
C GLY A 457 9.19 31.98 -10.04
N GLU A 458 9.47 31.14 -9.02
CA GLU A 458 9.90 31.56 -7.69
C GLU A 458 11.44 31.63 -7.60
N PRO A 459 12.00 32.52 -6.77
CA PRO A 459 13.43 32.54 -6.51
C PRO A 459 13.88 31.27 -5.79
N PHE A 460 15.11 30.81 -6.09
CA PHE A 460 15.71 29.64 -5.46
C PHE A 460 17.12 29.95 -4.96
N ASP A 461 17.31 29.91 -3.67
CA ASP A 461 18.54 30.34 -2.98
C ASP A 461 19.17 29.24 -2.10
N LEU A 462 18.68 27.98 -2.16
CA LEU A 462 19.29 26.89 -1.40
C LEU A 462 20.72 26.59 -1.92
N PRO A 463 21.66 26.29 -1.03
CA PRO A 463 23.01 25.91 -1.43
C PRO A 463 23.02 24.50 -2.06
N ASP A 464 23.92 24.30 -3.01
CA ASP A 464 24.07 23.03 -3.73
C ASP A 464 25.21 22.18 -3.16
N TYR A 465 24.86 21.14 -2.43
CA TYR A 465 25.81 20.20 -1.82
C TYR A 465 25.98 18.88 -2.59
N ARG A 466 25.35 18.69 -3.74
CA ARG A 466 25.33 17.42 -4.49
C ARG A 466 26.73 16.89 -4.84
N ASN A 467 27.64 17.75 -5.29
CA ASN A 467 29.01 17.35 -5.60
C ASN A 467 29.79 16.98 -4.35
N LEU A 468 29.58 17.72 -3.23
CA LEU A 468 30.16 17.39 -1.94
C LEU A 468 29.73 15.98 -1.52
N VAL A 469 28.42 15.70 -1.53
CA VAL A 469 27.85 14.39 -1.17
C VAL A 469 28.43 13.26 -2.03
N ALA A 470 28.46 13.45 -3.36
CA ALA A 470 28.95 12.43 -4.31
C ALA A 470 30.44 12.09 -4.13
N ASP A 471 31.27 13.06 -3.77
CA ASP A 471 32.70 12.84 -3.53
C ASP A 471 32.99 12.33 -2.12
N TYR A 472 32.26 12.82 -1.14
CA TYR A 472 32.51 12.55 0.29
C TYR A 472 32.26 11.08 0.66
N PHE A 473 31.15 10.51 0.24
CA PHE A 473 30.75 9.15 0.62
C PHE A 473 31.32 8.05 -0.27
N PHE A 474 32.00 8.38 -1.39
CA PHE A 474 32.51 7.38 -2.32
C PHE A 474 33.91 6.88 -1.91
N ASP A 475 33.99 5.61 -1.52
CA ASP A 475 35.29 4.95 -1.31
C ASP A 475 35.89 4.48 -2.65
N LYS A 476 36.93 5.19 -3.11
CA LYS A 476 37.64 4.86 -4.36
C LYS A 476 38.34 3.50 -4.33
N LYS A 477 38.67 2.97 -3.12
CA LYS A 477 39.32 1.67 -2.95
C LYS A 477 38.35 0.52 -3.24
N ASP A 478 37.19 0.57 -2.61
CA ASP A 478 36.15 -0.46 -2.76
C ASP A 478 35.25 -0.19 -3.97
N GLY A 479 35.19 1.05 -4.46
CA GLY A 479 34.34 1.44 -5.57
C GLY A 479 32.86 1.50 -5.22
N PHE A 480 32.55 1.87 -3.98
CA PHE A 480 31.18 1.88 -3.44
C PHE A 480 30.94 3.07 -2.53
N PHE A 481 29.67 3.39 -2.25
CA PHE A 481 29.27 4.42 -1.32
C PHE A 481 29.02 3.84 0.07
N TYR A 482 29.55 4.48 1.11
CA TYR A 482 29.44 4.09 2.51
C TYR A 482 29.19 5.30 3.39
N ASP A 483 28.54 5.10 4.53
CA ASP A 483 28.46 6.06 5.61
C ASP A 483 29.84 6.41 6.18
N ARG A 484 29.93 7.53 6.88
CA ARG A 484 31.16 7.95 7.56
C ARG A 484 30.94 8.21 9.04
N ARG A 485 31.92 7.86 9.86
CA ARG A 485 31.92 8.17 11.29
C ARG A 485 32.28 9.64 11.54
N LEU A 486 31.63 10.25 12.52
CA LEU A 486 32.00 11.56 13.07
C LEU A 486 33.22 11.45 14.01
N ASN A 487 34.34 10.95 13.49
CA ASN A 487 35.63 10.89 14.19
C ASN A 487 36.68 11.72 13.44
N GLU A 488 37.88 11.90 14.01
CA GLU A 488 38.96 12.70 13.42
C GLU A 488 39.31 12.30 11.98
N ASN A 489 39.26 11.00 11.67
CA ASN A 489 39.64 10.47 10.36
C ASN A 489 38.48 10.41 9.37
N ARG A 490 37.23 10.63 9.81
CA ARG A 490 36.02 10.40 9.01
C ARG A 490 36.01 9.02 8.36
N ASP A 491 36.23 7.99 9.17
CA ASP A 491 36.35 6.62 8.69
C ASP A 491 35.09 6.10 8.01
N PHE A 492 35.24 5.37 6.91
CA PHE A 492 34.13 4.72 6.25
C PHE A 492 33.56 3.56 7.07
N VAL A 493 32.25 3.49 7.20
CA VAL A 493 31.50 2.34 7.74
C VAL A 493 31.33 1.35 6.59
N ARG A 494 32.29 0.42 6.42
CA ARG A 494 32.36 -0.48 5.25
C ARG A 494 31.40 -1.67 5.36
N GLU A 495 30.14 -1.38 5.67
CA GLU A 495 29.05 -2.33 5.55
C GLU A 495 28.35 -2.06 4.20
N ALA A 496 28.58 -2.93 3.20
CA ALA A 496 28.04 -2.71 1.86
C ALA A 496 26.54 -3.02 1.83
N GLY A 497 25.73 -2.03 2.17
CA GLY A 497 24.28 -2.11 2.28
C GLY A 497 23.50 -1.35 1.22
N CYS A 498 22.19 -1.37 1.34
CA CYS A 498 21.26 -0.75 0.38
C CYS A 498 21.32 0.78 0.41
N GLU A 499 21.81 1.40 1.47
CA GLU A 499 22.10 2.83 1.54
C GLU A 499 23.03 3.28 0.41
N GLY A 500 23.95 2.41 0.01
CA GLY A 500 24.87 2.64 -1.10
C GLY A 500 24.23 2.58 -2.51
N TYR A 501 22.94 2.18 -2.65
CA TYR A 501 22.20 2.23 -3.93
C TYR A 501 21.67 3.64 -4.20
N ILE A 502 21.37 4.39 -3.15
CA ILE A 502 20.61 5.64 -3.23
C ILE A 502 21.31 6.72 -4.06
N PRO A 503 22.64 6.93 -3.99
CA PRO A 503 23.34 7.89 -4.85
C PRO A 503 23.14 7.63 -6.35
N PHE A 504 22.94 6.37 -6.76
CA PHE A 504 22.67 6.01 -8.16
C PHE A 504 21.21 6.24 -8.53
N TRP A 505 20.27 5.93 -7.63
CA TRP A 505 18.87 6.25 -7.82
C TRP A 505 18.62 7.76 -7.84
N ALA A 506 19.26 8.50 -6.93
CA ALA A 506 19.18 9.96 -6.87
C ALA A 506 19.92 10.67 -8.03
N ASN A 507 20.62 9.90 -8.88
CA ASN A 507 21.37 10.38 -10.04
C ASN A 507 22.43 11.44 -9.70
N ILE A 508 23.08 11.30 -8.54
CA ILE A 508 24.16 12.21 -8.08
C ILE A 508 25.56 11.64 -8.33
N ALA A 509 25.67 10.31 -8.46
CA ALA A 509 26.95 9.66 -8.74
C ALA A 509 27.41 9.92 -10.19
N THR A 510 28.73 9.95 -10.40
CA THR A 510 29.29 10.04 -11.74
C THR A 510 29.19 8.70 -12.49
N PRO A 511 29.19 8.68 -13.85
CA PRO A 511 29.25 7.44 -14.62
C PRO A 511 30.45 6.54 -14.26
N LYS A 512 31.57 7.14 -13.85
CA LYS A 512 32.76 6.40 -13.39
C LYS A 512 32.50 5.69 -12.05
N GLN A 513 31.86 6.35 -11.11
CA GLN A 513 31.45 5.76 -9.82
C GLN A 513 30.47 4.61 -10.05
N PHE A 514 29.47 4.78 -10.92
CA PHE A 514 28.54 3.73 -11.29
C PHE A 514 29.26 2.51 -11.90
N ALA A 515 30.18 2.73 -12.86
CA ALA A 515 30.95 1.64 -13.48
C ALA A 515 31.82 0.86 -12.47
N MET A 516 32.25 1.49 -11.37
CA MET A 516 32.97 0.82 -10.28
C MET A 516 31.99 0.02 -9.39
N ALA A 517 30.90 0.62 -8.92
CA ALA A 517 29.92 -0.01 -8.04
C ALA A 517 29.18 -1.16 -8.73
N ARG A 518 28.95 -1.07 -10.05
CA ARG A 518 28.35 -2.12 -10.86
C ARG A 518 29.06 -3.49 -10.70
N LYS A 519 30.37 -3.52 -10.45
CA LYS A 519 31.10 -4.76 -10.19
C LYS A 519 30.62 -5.48 -8.95
N LEU A 520 30.16 -4.73 -7.92
CA LEU A 520 29.57 -5.28 -6.72
C LEU A 520 28.11 -5.68 -6.99
N PHE A 521 27.35 -4.81 -7.66
CA PHE A 521 25.94 -5.06 -7.98
C PHE A 521 25.74 -6.32 -8.84
N ASP A 522 26.57 -6.54 -9.86
CA ASP A 522 26.50 -7.70 -10.73
C ASP A 522 27.08 -8.98 -10.09
N ASN A 523 27.68 -8.89 -8.90
CA ASN A 523 28.26 -10.03 -8.21
C ASN A 523 27.18 -10.89 -7.54
N LYS A 524 27.04 -12.15 -7.97
CA LYS A 524 26.06 -13.10 -7.44
C LYS A 524 26.25 -13.47 -5.97
N LYS A 525 27.45 -13.27 -5.42
CA LYS A 525 27.73 -13.49 -4.00
C LYS A 525 27.42 -12.28 -3.13
N LYS A 526 27.10 -11.13 -3.74
CA LYS A 526 26.82 -9.87 -3.04
C LYS A 526 25.38 -9.40 -3.26
N PHE A 527 25.09 -8.81 -4.42
CA PHE A 527 23.83 -8.12 -4.67
C PHE A 527 22.98 -8.74 -5.80
N SER A 528 23.60 -9.48 -6.75
CA SER A 528 22.87 -10.19 -7.82
C SER A 528 22.44 -11.59 -7.36
N THR A 529 21.79 -11.67 -6.21
CA THR A 529 21.27 -12.88 -5.56
C THR A 529 20.05 -13.45 -6.30
N TYR A 530 19.42 -14.52 -5.79
CA TYR A 530 18.22 -15.11 -6.41
C TYR A 530 17.09 -14.10 -6.62
N ILE A 531 16.85 -13.23 -5.64
CA ILE A 531 16.16 -11.95 -5.87
C ILE A 531 17.21 -10.86 -5.69
N PRO A 532 17.39 -9.92 -6.65
CA PRO A 532 18.49 -8.96 -6.62
C PRO A 532 18.29 -7.87 -5.58
N PHE A 533 19.38 -7.26 -5.15
CA PHE A 533 19.44 -6.11 -4.26
C PHE A 533 18.95 -6.39 -2.83
N PRO A 534 19.56 -7.35 -2.11
CA PRO A 534 19.33 -7.52 -0.67
C PRO A 534 19.78 -6.26 0.10
N THR A 535 19.24 -6.08 1.32
CA THR A 535 19.55 -4.92 2.17
C THR A 535 21.01 -4.82 2.62
N ILE A 536 21.76 -5.91 2.55
CA ILE A 536 23.22 -5.95 2.77
C ILE A 536 23.82 -6.99 1.82
N ALA A 537 25.08 -6.82 1.42
CA ALA A 537 25.78 -7.79 0.59
C ALA A 537 25.71 -9.20 1.20
N ALA A 538 25.32 -10.21 0.40
CA ALA A 538 25.05 -11.56 0.90
C ALA A 538 26.29 -12.31 1.39
N ASP A 539 27.50 -11.78 1.15
CA ASP A 539 28.77 -12.28 1.72
C ASP A 539 29.20 -11.55 3.01
N ASN A 540 28.36 -10.63 3.53
CA ASN A 540 28.63 -9.99 4.81
C ASN A 540 28.54 -11.01 5.96
N PRO A 541 29.50 -11.04 6.91
CA PRO A 541 29.49 -12.01 8.02
C PRO A 541 28.24 -11.95 8.92
N LYS A 542 27.56 -10.79 8.96
CA LYS A 542 26.34 -10.58 9.74
C LYS A 542 25.06 -10.74 8.90
N TYR A 543 25.18 -11.17 7.64
CA TYR A 543 24.05 -11.37 6.75
C TYR A 543 23.08 -12.43 7.27
N ASP A 544 21.78 -12.09 7.31
CA ASP A 544 20.70 -13.01 7.65
C ASP A 544 19.52 -12.78 6.67
N PRO A 545 19.18 -13.73 5.79
CA PRO A 545 18.11 -13.59 4.80
C PRO A 545 16.71 -13.41 5.41
N LYS A 546 16.57 -13.49 6.74
CA LYS A 546 15.33 -13.26 7.51
C LYS A 546 15.51 -12.17 8.58
N GLY A 547 16.65 -11.51 8.61
CA GLY A 547 17.09 -10.59 9.66
C GLY A 547 16.52 -9.18 9.57
N TYR A 548 15.36 -8.98 8.94
CA TYR A 548 14.67 -7.71 8.74
C TYR A 548 15.47 -6.75 7.84
N TRP A 549 16.27 -5.81 8.33
CA TRP A 549 17.16 -4.96 7.52
C TRP A 549 18.61 -5.50 7.41
N ARG A 550 18.82 -6.77 7.71
CA ARG A 550 20.15 -7.43 7.74
C ARG A 550 20.33 -8.49 6.64
N GLY A 551 19.56 -8.43 5.55
CA GLY A 551 19.67 -9.38 4.45
C GLY A 551 18.44 -9.57 3.55
N PRO A 552 17.19 -9.54 4.05
CA PRO A 552 16.00 -9.73 3.22
C PRO A 552 15.92 -8.75 2.07
N ILE A 553 15.09 -9.10 1.10
CA ILE A 553 14.67 -8.22 0.03
C ILE A 553 13.57 -7.29 0.55
N TRP A 554 13.83 -5.99 0.47
CA TRP A 554 12.85 -4.93 0.58
C TRP A 554 12.64 -4.33 -0.79
N LEU A 555 11.41 -4.36 -1.30
CA LEU A 555 11.15 -4.06 -2.72
C LEU A 555 11.37 -2.58 -3.09
N ASP A 556 11.35 -1.67 -2.13
CA ASP A 556 11.76 -0.29 -2.35
C ASP A 556 13.27 -0.18 -2.64
N GLN A 557 14.10 -0.88 -1.86
CA GLN A 557 15.56 -0.90 -2.07
C GLN A 557 15.91 -1.61 -3.38
N THR A 558 15.19 -2.69 -3.70
CA THR A 558 15.30 -3.36 -5.00
C THR A 558 14.91 -2.44 -6.14
N TYR A 559 13.83 -1.67 -6.01
CA TYR A 559 13.42 -0.66 -7.00
C TYR A 559 14.51 0.40 -7.18
N TYR A 560 15.06 0.95 -6.09
CA TYR A 560 16.12 1.94 -6.17
C TYR A 560 17.39 1.40 -6.86
N GLY A 561 17.78 0.17 -6.54
CA GLY A 561 18.90 -0.49 -7.21
C GLY A 561 18.68 -0.65 -8.71
N ILE A 562 17.51 -1.16 -9.11
CA ILE A 562 17.14 -1.34 -10.54
C ILE A 562 17.01 0.00 -11.26
N LYS A 563 16.36 1.00 -10.65
CA LYS A 563 16.24 2.34 -11.21
C LYS A 563 17.59 3.01 -11.39
N GLY A 564 18.54 2.75 -10.48
CA GLY A 564 19.93 3.17 -10.63
C GLY A 564 20.53 2.71 -11.96
N TYR A 565 20.32 1.47 -12.37
CA TYR A 565 20.78 0.99 -13.69
C TYR A 565 20.16 1.79 -14.86
N ARG A 566 18.87 2.10 -14.80
CA ARG A 566 18.19 2.91 -15.84
C ARG A 566 18.76 4.33 -15.93
N ASN A 567 19.02 4.96 -14.78
CA ASN A 567 19.58 6.30 -14.73
C ASN A 567 20.95 6.42 -15.42
N TYR A 568 21.69 5.31 -15.51
CA TYR A 568 22.98 5.24 -16.19
C TYR A 568 22.92 4.51 -17.55
N GLY A 569 21.73 4.36 -18.14
CA GLY A 569 21.52 3.84 -19.50
C GLY A 569 21.59 2.32 -19.65
N GLU A 570 21.62 1.57 -18.56
CA GLU A 570 21.69 0.10 -18.55
C GLU A 570 20.29 -0.55 -18.54
N ASN A 571 19.39 -0.09 -19.41
CA ASN A 571 17.97 -0.47 -19.45
C ASN A 571 17.76 -1.98 -19.58
N LYS A 572 18.51 -2.66 -20.48
CA LYS A 572 18.41 -4.12 -20.65
C LYS A 572 18.73 -4.89 -19.37
N LYS A 573 19.70 -4.39 -18.59
CA LYS A 573 20.07 -5.03 -17.32
C LYS A 573 19.02 -4.76 -16.25
N ALA A 574 18.45 -3.56 -16.22
CA ALA A 574 17.34 -3.21 -15.34
C ALA A 574 16.11 -4.09 -15.63
N ASP A 575 15.76 -4.31 -16.91
CA ASP A 575 14.68 -5.23 -17.30
C ASP A 575 14.96 -6.66 -16.86
N ALA A 576 16.19 -7.15 -17.05
CA ALA A 576 16.57 -8.49 -16.60
C ALA A 576 16.46 -8.66 -15.07
N TYR A 577 16.77 -7.63 -14.29
CA TYR A 577 16.58 -7.66 -12.84
C TYR A 577 15.08 -7.57 -12.47
N THR A 578 14.28 -6.79 -13.18
CA THR A 578 12.82 -6.75 -13.01
C THR A 578 12.19 -8.11 -13.31
N ASP A 579 12.59 -8.77 -14.42
CA ASP A 579 12.20 -10.15 -14.72
C ASP A 579 12.51 -11.11 -13.58
N GLN A 580 13.71 -10.99 -13.00
CA GLN A 580 14.16 -11.82 -11.90
C GLN A 580 13.30 -11.61 -10.65
N VAL A 581 12.93 -10.38 -10.33
CA VAL A 581 11.99 -10.05 -9.24
C VAL A 581 10.63 -10.71 -9.50
N PHE A 582 10.02 -10.47 -10.66
CA PHE A 582 8.65 -10.94 -10.94
C PHE A 582 8.54 -12.47 -11.03
N ARG A 583 9.60 -13.15 -11.45
CA ARG A 583 9.61 -14.63 -11.55
C ARG A 583 9.96 -15.33 -10.26
N ASN A 584 10.78 -14.72 -9.42
CA ASN A 584 11.37 -15.38 -8.26
C ASN A 584 10.67 -15.08 -6.93
N LEU A 585 9.82 -14.04 -6.84
CA LEU A 585 8.96 -13.83 -5.69
C LEU A 585 7.88 -14.93 -5.65
N GLU A 586 7.89 -15.73 -4.58
CA GLU A 586 7.00 -16.91 -4.46
C GLU A 586 5.52 -16.51 -4.47
N GLY A 587 4.77 -17.04 -5.44
CA GLY A 587 3.32 -16.86 -5.57
C GLY A 587 2.87 -15.45 -5.95
N ILE A 588 3.78 -14.56 -6.37
CA ILE A 588 3.45 -13.16 -6.64
C ILE A 588 2.42 -12.97 -7.75
N SER A 589 2.44 -13.79 -8.79
CA SER A 589 1.43 -13.82 -9.85
C SER A 589 0.22 -14.72 -9.56
N ALA A 590 0.26 -15.51 -8.47
CA ALA A 590 -0.83 -16.36 -7.98
C ALA A 590 -1.67 -15.65 -6.91
N GLY A 591 -2.29 -16.37 -5.99
CA GLY A 591 -3.14 -15.84 -4.90
C GLY A 591 -2.35 -15.31 -3.69
N THR A 592 -1.04 -15.56 -3.57
CA THR A 592 -0.24 -15.11 -2.43
C THR A 592 -0.28 -13.58 -2.30
N PRO A 593 -0.62 -13.02 -1.12
CA PRO A 593 -0.57 -11.58 -0.89
C PRO A 593 0.84 -11.01 -1.09
N ILE A 594 0.92 -9.72 -1.40
CA ILE A 594 2.19 -8.99 -1.42
C ILE A 594 2.63 -8.77 0.03
N HIS A 595 3.90 -9.08 0.34
CA HIS A 595 4.44 -8.99 1.69
C HIS A 595 5.41 -7.83 1.89
N GLU A 596 5.70 -7.54 3.15
CA GLU A 596 6.59 -6.48 3.61
C GLU A 596 8.01 -6.67 3.08
N ASN A 597 8.55 -7.88 3.22
CA ASN A 597 9.84 -8.26 2.67
C ASN A 597 9.86 -9.76 2.27
N TYR A 598 10.98 -10.19 1.67
CA TYR A 598 11.11 -11.54 1.10
C TYR A 598 12.48 -12.12 1.39
N ASP A 599 12.53 -13.44 1.57
CA ASP A 599 13.77 -14.20 1.71
C ASP A 599 14.59 -14.11 0.42
N THR A 600 15.82 -13.65 0.52
CA THR A 600 16.73 -13.37 -0.60
C THR A 600 17.05 -14.59 -1.46
N HIS A 601 17.08 -15.78 -0.87
CA HIS A 601 17.51 -17.03 -1.54
C HIS A 601 16.35 -17.85 -2.08
N THR A 602 15.15 -17.69 -1.54
CA THR A 602 13.99 -18.54 -1.86
C THR A 602 12.83 -17.75 -2.47
N GLY A 603 12.79 -16.43 -2.29
CA GLY A 603 11.65 -15.60 -2.67
C GLY A 603 10.43 -15.76 -1.78
N LYS A 604 10.54 -16.52 -0.67
CA LYS A 604 9.42 -16.71 0.25
C LYS A 604 9.02 -15.40 0.93
N PRO A 605 7.71 -15.16 1.08
CA PRO A 605 7.21 -13.98 1.77
C PRO A 605 7.56 -13.99 3.26
N LEU A 606 7.87 -12.82 3.81
CA LEU A 606 8.21 -12.60 5.21
C LEU A 606 7.37 -11.45 5.78
N LYS A 607 7.18 -11.44 7.10
CA LYS A 607 6.53 -10.37 7.88
C LYS A 607 5.09 -10.08 7.44
N ALA A 608 4.68 -8.80 7.39
CA ALA A 608 3.31 -8.39 7.12
C ALA A 608 2.87 -8.71 5.68
N SER A 609 1.66 -9.25 5.53
CA SER A 609 1.01 -9.43 4.23
C SER A 609 0.25 -8.16 3.81
N HIS A 610 -0.21 -8.10 2.57
CA HIS A 610 -0.96 -6.97 2.00
C HIS A 610 -0.22 -5.64 2.16
N PHE A 611 1.07 -5.64 1.87
CA PHE A 611 1.96 -4.53 2.20
C PHE A 611 2.03 -3.50 1.07
N SER A 612 1.59 -2.27 1.36
CA SER A 612 1.39 -1.21 0.37
C SER A 612 2.67 -0.74 -0.31
N TRP A 613 3.77 -0.57 0.42
CA TRP A 613 4.98 -0.05 -0.23
C TRP A 613 5.60 -1.06 -1.19
N SER A 614 5.58 -2.35 -0.85
CA SER A 614 6.01 -3.40 -1.78
C SER A 614 5.13 -3.42 -3.03
N ALA A 615 3.81 -3.21 -2.88
CA ALA A 615 2.89 -3.09 -3.99
C ALA A 615 3.19 -1.86 -4.88
N ALA A 616 3.43 -0.70 -4.27
CA ALA A 616 3.80 0.51 -5.00
C ALA A 616 5.10 0.31 -5.81
N CYS A 617 6.11 -0.32 -5.21
CA CYS A 617 7.40 -0.57 -5.88
C CYS A 617 7.30 -1.60 -7.01
N LEU A 618 6.51 -2.67 -6.84
CA LEU A 618 6.21 -3.61 -7.93
C LEU A 618 5.50 -2.91 -9.10
N LEU A 619 4.58 -2.01 -8.81
CA LEU A 619 3.88 -1.24 -9.84
C LEU A 619 4.83 -0.28 -10.58
N MET A 620 5.73 0.39 -9.86
CA MET A 620 6.76 1.24 -10.47
C MET A 620 7.74 0.42 -11.32
N LEU A 621 8.17 -0.76 -10.88
CA LEU A 621 8.99 -1.68 -11.68
C LEU A 621 8.27 -2.13 -12.96
N TYR A 622 6.97 -2.43 -12.86
CA TYR A 622 6.13 -2.76 -14.01
C TYR A 622 6.03 -1.59 -15.00
N ASN A 623 5.80 -0.37 -14.50
CA ASN A 623 5.67 0.83 -15.32
C ASN A 623 6.97 1.19 -16.03
N ASP A 624 8.12 0.91 -15.44
CA ASP A 624 9.45 1.19 -16.00
C ASP A 624 9.96 0.11 -16.96
N TYR A 625 9.36 -1.08 -16.96
CA TYR A 625 9.80 -2.21 -17.78
C TYR A 625 9.71 -1.90 -19.28
N GLY A 626 10.80 -2.15 -20.01
CA GLY A 626 10.91 -1.93 -21.45
C GLY A 626 11.08 -0.46 -21.88
N LYS A 627 11.34 0.47 -20.94
CA LYS A 627 11.61 1.88 -21.23
C LYS A 627 13.08 2.16 -21.46
#